data_fcc53d39002d06b8b85dbc549db5b20f
#
_entry.id   fcc53d39002d06b8b85dbc549db5b20f
#
_cell.length_a   1.000
_cell.length_b   1.000
_cell.length_c   1.000
_cell.angle_alpha   90.00
_cell.angle_beta   90.00
_cell.angle_gamma   90.00
#
_symmetry.space_group_name_H-M   'P 1'
#
loop_
_entity.id
_entity.type
_entity.pdbx_description
1 polymer ?
#
loop_
_entity_poly.entity_id
_entity_poly.type
_entity_poly.pdbx_seq_one_letter_code
_entity_poly.pdbx_strand_id
1 'polypeptide(L)'
;MDGQQIHLPVKREIDVAKKAPPPPELPRYKFVEPKDVSFFGITNYKATLEEKRYVFGIKRTDRRRHMYVIGSTGMGKTEFLKNMAIQDIEAGRGIAYIDPHGDASDAFLDYIPAERIKDVIYLDPGDLAFPIAFNVMEKVDYEYRHLVASGLHGVFKKVFGVEVFSGRMEYILNNTILALLEYPDATLLGINKMLSNKEYREKVVANVKDPIVKSFWVDEFAKYTDRYMQEA
;
A
#
# COMPACT_ATOMS: atom_id res chain seq x y z
N MET A 1 12.43 32.49 -13.66
CA MET A 1 11.60 31.58 -12.81
C MET A 1 10.42 31.19 -13.68
N ASP A 2 10.63 30.13 -14.44
CA ASP A 2 9.64 29.64 -15.39
C ASP A 2 8.49 28.95 -14.64
N GLY A 3 7.28 29.48 -14.92
CA GLY A 3 6.08 28.95 -14.29
C GLY A 3 5.81 27.53 -14.75
N GLN A 4 5.85 26.59 -13.82
CA GLN A 4 5.35 25.24 -14.01
C GLN A 4 3.91 25.34 -14.51
N GLN A 5 3.69 24.96 -15.75
CA GLN A 5 2.34 24.77 -16.28
C GLN A 5 1.73 23.56 -15.61
N ILE A 6 0.86 23.82 -14.64
CA ILE A 6 -0.04 22.78 -14.13
C ILE A 6 -0.91 22.36 -15.31
N HIS A 7 -0.73 21.15 -15.81
CA HIS A 7 -1.59 20.56 -16.83
C HIS A 7 -2.96 20.31 -16.21
N LEU A 8 -3.83 21.29 -16.30
CA LEU A 8 -5.23 21.12 -15.95
C LEU A 8 -5.95 20.44 -17.13
N PRO A 9 -6.78 19.41 -16.87
CA PRO A 9 -7.53 18.76 -17.93
C PRO A 9 -8.45 19.76 -18.63
N VAL A 10 -8.55 19.57 -19.94
CA VAL A 10 -9.32 20.38 -20.91
C VAL A 10 -10.68 20.79 -20.33
N LYS A 11 -10.96 22.11 -20.41
CA LYS A 11 -12.23 22.73 -20.09
C LYS A 11 -13.43 21.96 -20.66
N ARG A 12 -14.07 21.14 -19.85
CA ARG A 12 -15.53 20.96 -19.93
C ARG A 12 -16.11 21.98 -18.94
N GLU A 13 -16.62 23.08 -19.46
CA GLU A 13 -17.40 24.03 -18.68
C GLU A 13 -18.65 23.31 -18.16
N ILE A 14 -18.63 22.90 -16.90
CA ILE A 14 -19.80 22.39 -16.23
C ILE A 14 -20.67 23.60 -15.91
N ASP A 15 -21.71 23.83 -16.68
CA ASP A 15 -22.59 25.00 -16.58
C ASP A 15 -23.23 25.19 -15.19
N VAL A 16 -23.31 24.14 -14.40
CA VAL A 16 -23.87 24.17 -13.04
C VAL A 16 -22.96 24.95 -12.07
N ALA A 17 -21.66 24.92 -12.25
CA ALA A 17 -20.71 25.63 -11.38
C ALA A 17 -20.70 27.14 -11.62
N LYS A 18 -21.13 27.61 -12.78
CA LYS A 18 -21.22 29.04 -13.11
C LYS A 18 -22.31 29.80 -12.34
N LYS A 19 -23.28 29.09 -11.79
CA LYS A 19 -24.46 29.69 -11.13
C LYS A 19 -24.38 29.68 -9.60
N ALA A 20 -23.40 29.00 -9.00
CA ALA A 20 -23.23 29.04 -7.57
C ALA A 20 -22.55 30.35 -7.15
N PRO A 21 -23.12 31.11 -6.22
CA PRO A 21 -22.44 32.29 -5.68
C PRO A 21 -21.13 31.82 -4.99
N PRO A 22 -20.05 32.63 -5.06
CA PRO A 22 -18.83 32.33 -4.35
C PRO A 22 -19.14 32.22 -2.85
N PRO A 23 -18.54 31.29 -2.12
CA PRO A 23 -18.72 31.22 -0.68
C PRO A 23 -18.29 32.55 -0.07
N PRO A 24 -19.04 33.08 0.94
CA PRO A 24 -18.86 34.42 1.48
C PRO A 24 -17.47 34.63 2.05
N GLU A 25 -16.80 33.59 2.53
CA GLU A 25 -15.42 33.64 2.99
C GLU A 25 -14.73 32.29 2.71
N LEU A 26 -13.68 32.32 1.88
CA LEU A 26 -12.73 31.22 1.79
C LEU A 26 -11.68 31.43 2.91
N PRO A 27 -11.39 30.40 3.70
CA PRO A 27 -10.31 30.51 4.69
C PRO A 27 -8.99 30.86 4.00
N ARG A 28 -8.46 32.05 4.25
CA ARG A 28 -7.17 32.48 3.73
C ARG A 28 -6.09 32.11 4.74
N TYR A 29 -5.23 31.19 4.34
CA TYR A 29 -4.05 30.84 5.14
C TYR A 29 -2.95 31.86 4.86
N LYS A 30 -2.87 32.93 5.65
CA LYS A 30 -1.92 34.04 5.43
C LYS A 30 -0.45 33.67 5.66
N PHE A 31 -0.14 32.52 6.25
CA PHE A 31 1.22 32.14 6.69
C PHE A 31 1.59 30.70 6.35
N VAL A 32 1.12 30.18 5.20
CA VAL A 32 1.46 28.83 4.77
C VAL A 32 2.45 28.94 3.61
N GLU A 33 3.62 28.33 3.79
CA GLU A 33 4.59 28.19 2.73
C GLU A 33 4.01 27.32 1.60
N PRO A 34 4.19 27.67 0.33
CA PRO A 34 3.68 26.87 -0.79
C PRO A 34 4.11 25.40 -0.74
N LYS A 35 5.33 25.12 -0.23
CA LYS A 35 5.86 23.77 -0.05
C LYS A 35 5.04 22.90 0.94
N ASP A 36 4.22 23.53 1.78
CA ASP A 36 3.38 22.83 2.76
C ASP A 36 1.95 22.60 2.28
N VAL A 37 1.66 22.95 1.02
CA VAL A 37 0.36 22.79 0.39
C VAL A 37 0.49 21.89 -0.83
N SER A 38 -0.39 20.90 -0.96
CA SER A 38 -0.57 20.15 -2.20
C SER A 38 -1.68 20.81 -2.99
N PHE A 39 -1.34 21.41 -4.13
CA PHE A 39 -2.28 22.14 -4.98
C PHE A 39 -2.97 21.19 -5.94
N PHE A 40 -4.28 21.34 -6.11
CA PHE A 40 -5.06 20.47 -7.00
C PHE A 40 -6.21 21.16 -7.72
N GLY A 41 -6.41 22.45 -7.52
CA GLY A 41 -7.50 23.15 -8.18
C GLY A 41 -7.26 24.64 -8.34
N ILE A 42 -8.06 25.22 -9.22
CA ILE A 42 -8.18 26.66 -9.42
C ILE A 42 -9.65 27.02 -9.27
N THR A 43 -9.93 28.12 -8.57
CA THR A 43 -11.32 28.57 -8.41
C THR A 43 -11.96 28.83 -9.77
N ASN A 44 -13.21 28.42 -9.93
CA ASN A 44 -14.00 28.68 -11.13
C ASN A 44 -14.66 30.06 -11.13
N TYR A 45 -14.55 30.80 -10.04
CA TYR A 45 -15.01 32.17 -9.89
C TYR A 45 -13.81 33.12 -9.68
N LYS A 46 -14.01 34.38 -10.01
CA LYS A 46 -13.04 35.44 -9.82
C LYS A 46 -13.19 36.02 -8.42
N ALA A 47 -12.20 35.87 -7.59
CA ALA A 47 -12.31 36.17 -6.14
C ALA A 47 -11.79 37.56 -5.74
N THR A 48 -11.40 38.40 -6.72
CA THR A 48 -10.91 39.78 -6.49
C THR A 48 -11.45 40.76 -7.54
N LEU A 49 -11.37 42.04 -7.24
CA LEU A 49 -11.64 43.12 -8.19
C LEU A 49 -10.74 43.02 -9.44
N GLU A 50 -9.56 42.42 -9.35
CA GLU A 50 -8.64 42.14 -10.45
C GLU A 50 -9.01 40.91 -11.28
N GLU A 51 -10.15 40.28 -11.01
CA GLU A 51 -10.65 39.09 -11.73
C GLU A 51 -9.70 37.90 -11.72
N LYS A 52 -8.84 37.78 -10.72
CA LYS A 52 -7.90 36.65 -10.58
C LYS A 52 -8.59 35.41 -9.99
N ARG A 53 -8.30 34.26 -10.60
CA ARG A 53 -8.62 32.93 -10.01
C ARG A 53 -7.53 32.53 -9.03
N TYR A 54 -7.91 31.89 -7.94
CA TYR A 54 -6.94 31.39 -6.97
C TYR A 54 -6.68 29.90 -7.15
N VAL A 55 -5.41 29.54 -7.10
CA VAL A 55 -5.00 28.14 -6.94
C VAL A 55 -5.26 27.75 -5.48
N PHE A 56 -5.85 26.60 -5.26
CA PHE A 56 -6.11 26.09 -3.94
C PHE A 56 -5.67 24.63 -3.80
N GLY A 57 -5.49 24.20 -2.57
CA GLY A 57 -5.03 22.88 -2.23
C GLY A 57 -5.32 22.52 -0.79
N ILE A 58 -4.72 21.43 -0.32
CA ILE A 58 -4.83 20.95 1.04
C ILE A 58 -3.47 21.06 1.73
N LYS A 59 -3.47 21.47 3.00
CA LYS A 59 -2.26 21.50 3.79
C LYS A 59 -1.74 20.07 4.02
N ARG A 60 -0.44 19.94 4.04
CA ARG A 60 0.23 18.67 4.31
C ARG A 60 -0.21 18.05 5.66
N THR A 61 -0.38 18.86 6.69
CA THR A 61 -0.86 18.41 8.00
C THR A 61 -2.27 17.84 7.95
N ASP A 62 -3.12 18.40 7.09
CA ASP A 62 -4.52 17.98 6.97
C ASP A 62 -4.66 16.69 6.13
N ARG A 63 -3.72 16.42 5.22
CA ARG A 63 -3.66 15.16 4.47
C ARG A 63 -3.51 13.92 5.35
N ARG A 64 -2.99 14.06 6.57
CA ARG A 64 -2.88 12.93 7.51
C ARG A 64 -4.22 12.37 7.97
N ARG A 65 -5.32 13.07 7.70
CA ARG A 65 -6.68 12.63 8.03
C ARG A 65 -7.34 11.79 6.95
N HIS A 66 -6.56 11.33 5.98
CA HIS A 66 -6.99 10.59 4.79
C HIS A 66 -7.83 11.44 3.82
N MET A 67 -7.96 10.93 2.60
CA MET A 67 -8.75 11.53 1.54
C MET A 67 -9.49 10.44 0.79
N TYR A 68 -10.76 10.66 0.53
CA TYR A 68 -11.58 9.77 -0.28
C TYR A 68 -12.08 10.52 -1.50
N VAL A 69 -11.74 10.01 -2.69
CA VAL A 69 -12.07 10.65 -3.97
C VAL A 69 -13.11 9.81 -4.71
N ILE A 70 -14.29 10.39 -4.93
CA ILE A 70 -15.41 9.75 -5.60
C ILE A 70 -15.68 10.47 -6.92
N GLY A 71 -16.01 9.70 -7.94
CA GLY A 71 -16.43 10.21 -9.25
C GLY A 71 -16.61 9.07 -10.24
N SER A 72 -17.40 9.32 -11.29
CA SER A 72 -17.57 8.39 -12.40
C SER A 72 -16.25 8.18 -13.16
N THR A 73 -16.17 7.13 -13.97
CA THR A 73 -15.04 6.89 -14.87
C THR A 73 -14.84 8.10 -15.80
N GLY A 74 -13.59 8.48 -16.04
CA GLY A 74 -13.23 9.62 -16.89
C GLY A 74 -13.34 11.00 -16.22
N MET A 75 -13.75 11.11 -14.95
CA MET A 75 -13.86 12.39 -14.24
C MET A 75 -12.54 12.91 -13.64
N GLY A 76 -11.44 12.30 -13.96
CA GLY A 76 -10.11 12.79 -13.56
C GLY A 76 -9.65 12.37 -12.17
N LYS A 77 -10.25 11.33 -11.54
CA LYS A 77 -9.78 10.83 -10.22
C LYS A 77 -8.29 10.46 -10.22
N THR A 78 -7.88 9.68 -11.21
CA THR A 78 -6.49 9.24 -11.36
C THR A 78 -5.56 10.43 -11.58
N GLU A 79 -5.94 11.38 -12.45
CA GLU A 79 -5.15 12.60 -12.69
C GLU A 79 -5.03 13.47 -11.44
N PHE A 80 -6.09 13.54 -10.64
CA PHE A 80 -6.06 14.23 -9.36
C PHE A 80 -5.03 13.60 -8.40
N LEU A 81 -5.08 12.29 -8.23
CA LEU A 81 -4.15 11.55 -7.36
C LEU A 81 -2.71 11.59 -7.90
N LYS A 82 -2.56 11.44 -9.23
CA LYS A 82 -1.28 11.52 -9.91
C LYS A 82 -0.62 12.89 -9.70
N ASN A 83 -1.35 13.98 -9.89
CA ASN A 83 -0.85 15.33 -9.67
C ASN A 83 -0.37 15.55 -8.22
N MET A 84 -1.11 15.02 -7.23
CA MET A 84 -0.69 15.11 -5.84
C MET A 84 0.58 14.30 -5.56
N ALA A 85 0.69 13.10 -6.15
CA ALA A 85 1.87 12.25 -6.01
C ALA A 85 3.11 12.87 -6.65
N ILE A 86 2.98 13.45 -7.85
CA ILE A 86 4.08 14.16 -8.54
C ILE A 86 4.61 15.29 -7.67
N GLN A 87 3.74 16.11 -7.08
CA GLN A 87 4.17 17.18 -6.17
C GLN A 87 4.93 16.66 -4.96
N ASP A 88 4.57 15.46 -4.45
CA ASP A 88 5.30 14.83 -3.35
C ASP A 88 6.67 14.31 -3.81
N ILE A 89 6.77 13.73 -5.01
CA ILE A 89 8.03 13.29 -5.62
C ILE A 89 8.99 14.47 -5.80
N GLU A 90 8.53 15.54 -6.44
CA GLU A 90 9.31 16.77 -6.68
C GLU A 90 9.74 17.46 -5.39
N ALA A 91 8.89 17.39 -4.36
CA ALA A 91 9.20 17.94 -3.04
C ALA A 91 10.14 17.04 -2.19
N GLY A 92 10.67 15.96 -2.75
CA GLY A 92 11.57 15.03 -2.06
C GLY A 92 10.90 14.15 -1.01
N ARG A 93 9.58 13.97 -1.08
CA ARG A 93 8.82 13.17 -0.11
C ARG A 93 8.75 11.70 -0.54
N GLY A 94 8.58 10.81 0.43
CA GLY A 94 8.28 9.41 0.19
C GLY A 94 6.79 9.24 -0.15
N ILE A 95 6.52 8.40 -1.14
CA ILE A 95 5.17 7.99 -1.51
C ILE A 95 5.10 6.47 -1.67
N ALA A 96 3.91 5.90 -1.48
CA ALA A 96 3.56 4.58 -1.98
C ALA A 96 2.30 4.74 -2.83
N TYR A 97 2.36 4.28 -4.06
CA TYR A 97 1.24 4.35 -4.99
C TYR A 97 0.88 2.93 -5.45
N ILE A 98 -0.37 2.56 -5.30
CA ILE A 98 -0.87 1.25 -5.73
C ILE A 98 -1.84 1.49 -6.88
N ASP A 99 -1.45 1.03 -8.06
CA ASP A 99 -2.18 1.23 -9.31
C ASP A 99 -2.62 -0.10 -9.91
N PRO A 100 -3.90 -0.46 -9.82
CA PRO A 100 -4.39 -1.69 -10.43
C PRO A 100 -4.31 -1.74 -11.96
N HIS A 101 -4.14 -0.58 -12.61
CA HIS A 101 -4.10 -0.46 -14.08
C HIS A 101 -2.68 -0.27 -14.64
N GLY A 102 -1.75 0.28 -13.85
CA GLY A 102 -0.36 0.49 -14.23
C GLY A 102 -0.07 1.85 -14.88
N ASP A 103 -1.02 2.44 -15.60
CA ASP A 103 -0.81 3.66 -16.41
C ASP A 103 -0.24 4.85 -15.62
N ALA A 104 -0.70 5.06 -14.39
CA ALA A 104 -0.22 6.16 -13.56
C ALA A 104 1.15 5.86 -12.96
N SER A 105 1.41 4.60 -12.60
CA SER A 105 2.70 4.16 -12.07
C SER A 105 3.82 4.35 -13.09
N ASP A 106 3.57 3.98 -14.34
CA ASP A 106 4.53 4.19 -15.44
C ASP A 106 4.82 5.67 -15.65
N ALA A 107 3.77 6.50 -15.65
CA ALA A 107 3.93 7.94 -15.83
C ALA A 107 4.76 8.60 -14.73
N PHE A 108 4.81 8.06 -13.50
CA PHE A 108 5.64 8.63 -12.43
C PHE A 108 7.13 8.53 -12.70
N LEU A 109 7.58 7.56 -13.47
CA LEU A 109 8.99 7.35 -13.78
C LEU A 109 9.60 8.59 -14.45
N ASP A 110 8.80 9.31 -15.26
CA ASP A 110 9.22 10.53 -15.93
C ASP A 110 9.41 11.75 -14.98
N TYR A 111 8.85 11.67 -13.78
CA TYR A 111 8.90 12.75 -12.79
C TYR A 111 9.89 12.50 -11.65
N ILE A 112 10.62 11.40 -11.70
CA ILE A 112 11.59 11.08 -10.65
C ILE A 112 12.88 11.86 -10.88
N PRO A 113 13.31 12.73 -9.92
CA PRO A 113 14.59 13.39 -10.00
C PRO A 113 15.74 12.39 -10.09
N ALA A 114 16.76 12.69 -10.89
CA ALA A 114 17.89 11.77 -11.14
C ALA A 114 18.57 11.30 -9.86
N GLU A 115 18.71 12.17 -8.87
CA GLU A 115 19.30 11.86 -7.56
C GLU A 115 18.47 10.89 -6.71
N ARG A 116 17.19 10.73 -7.04
CA ARG A 116 16.23 9.86 -6.34
C ARG A 116 15.95 8.54 -7.03
N ILE A 117 16.50 8.29 -8.21
CA ILE A 117 16.29 7.02 -8.94
C ILE A 117 16.62 5.82 -8.05
N LYS A 118 17.68 5.91 -7.25
CA LYS A 118 18.09 4.86 -6.30
C LYS A 118 17.08 4.57 -5.18
N ASP A 119 16.16 5.49 -4.92
CA ASP A 119 15.16 5.38 -3.85
C ASP A 119 13.85 4.79 -4.38
N VAL A 120 13.76 4.51 -5.68
CA VAL A 120 12.56 4.01 -6.34
C VAL A 120 12.48 2.50 -6.25
N ILE A 121 11.34 2.02 -5.79
CA ILE A 121 10.95 0.62 -5.90
C ILE A 121 9.75 0.57 -6.84
N TYR A 122 9.97 0.13 -8.07
CA TYR A 122 8.93 -0.08 -9.06
C TYR A 122 8.61 -1.57 -9.10
N LEU A 123 7.39 -1.94 -8.76
CA LEU A 123 6.94 -3.32 -8.70
C LEU A 123 5.85 -3.54 -9.76
N ASP A 124 6.18 -4.20 -10.84
CA ASP A 124 5.24 -4.69 -11.83
C ASP A 124 5.19 -6.22 -11.83
N PRO A 125 4.11 -6.82 -11.29
CA PRO A 125 3.96 -8.28 -11.30
C PRO A 125 3.82 -8.88 -12.70
N GLY A 126 3.51 -8.05 -13.72
CA GLY A 126 3.40 -8.46 -15.13
C GLY A 126 4.73 -8.49 -15.87
N ASP A 127 5.78 -7.89 -15.33
CA ASP A 127 7.10 -7.88 -15.96
C ASP A 127 7.81 -9.23 -15.77
N LEU A 128 7.71 -10.07 -16.81
CA LEU A 128 8.35 -11.38 -16.83
C LEU A 128 9.85 -11.31 -17.16
N ALA A 129 10.33 -10.19 -17.71
CA ALA A 129 11.73 -10.01 -18.05
C ALA A 129 12.56 -9.66 -16.79
N PHE A 130 11.99 -8.90 -15.88
CA PHE A 130 12.63 -8.49 -14.63
C PHE A 130 11.72 -8.77 -13.41
N PRO A 131 11.44 -10.06 -13.11
CA PRO A 131 10.52 -10.39 -12.03
C PRO A 131 11.10 -9.97 -10.68
N ILE A 132 10.34 -9.17 -9.94
CA ILE A 132 10.70 -8.78 -8.58
C ILE A 132 10.12 -9.81 -7.61
N ALA A 133 11.00 -10.43 -6.83
CA ALA A 133 10.60 -11.28 -5.72
C ALA A 133 10.39 -10.44 -4.46
N PHE A 134 9.21 -10.54 -3.86
CA PHE A 134 8.91 -9.96 -2.57
C PHE A 134 8.67 -11.06 -1.55
N ASN A 135 9.59 -11.19 -0.59
CA ASN A 135 9.44 -12.16 0.49
C ASN A 135 8.93 -11.48 1.76
N VAL A 136 7.65 -11.60 2.03
CA VAL A 136 6.99 -11.02 3.22
C VAL A 136 7.52 -11.56 4.55
N MET A 137 8.30 -12.64 4.53
CA MET A 137 8.86 -13.29 5.72
C MET A 137 10.33 -12.91 5.95
N GLU A 138 10.94 -12.13 5.03
CA GLU A 138 12.36 -11.80 5.11
C GLU A 138 12.63 -10.75 6.20
N LYS A 139 13.58 -11.05 7.07
CA LYS A 139 14.12 -10.11 8.08
C LYS A 139 13.07 -9.41 8.95
N VAL A 140 12.04 -10.16 9.35
CA VAL A 140 11.02 -9.63 10.25
C VAL A 140 11.54 -9.64 11.69
N ASP A 141 11.64 -8.44 12.28
CA ASP A 141 12.00 -8.28 13.68
C ASP A 141 10.99 -8.97 14.60
N TYR A 142 11.47 -9.49 15.71
CA TYR A 142 10.66 -10.29 16.66
C TYR A 142 9.35 -9.60 17.05
N GLU A 143 9.38 -8.30 17.29
CA GLU A 143 8.22 -7.49 17.69
C GLU A 143 7.10 -7.46 16.63
N TYR A 144 7.45 -7.64 15.35
CA TYR A 144 6.48 -7.57 14.24
C TYR A 144 6.02 -8.93 13.73
N ARG A 145 6.59 -10.04 14.20
CA ARG A 145 6.27 -11.39 13.68
C ARG A 145 4.79 -11.72 13.81
N HIS A 146 4.19 -11.41 14.94
CA HIS A 146 2.76 -11.65 15.16
C HIS A 146 1.87 -10.80 14.22
N LEU A 147 2.30 -9.57 13.87
CA LEU A 147 1.58 -8.72 12.92
C LEU A 147 1.67 -9.29 11.50
N VAL A 148 2.86 -9.74 11.09
CA VAL A 148 3.05 -10.39 9.78
C VAL A 148 2.25 -11.68 9.70
N ALA A 149 2.29 -12.52 10.73
CA ALA A 149 1.50 -13.75 10.76
C ALA A 149 -0.01 -13.47 10.67
N SER A 150 -0.52 -12.51 11.44
CA SER A 150 -1.92 -12.11 11.39
C SER A 150 -2.31 -11.50 10.03
N GLY A 151 -1.44 -10.69 9.44
CA GLY A 151 -1.64 -10.12 8.11
C GLY A 151 -1.72 -11.18 7.02
N LEU A 152 -0.77 -12.13 7.00
CA LEU A 152 -0.77 -13.25 6.07
C LEU A 152 -2.02 -14.12 6.23
N HIS A 153 -2.43 -14.40 7.46
CA HIS A 153 -3.64 -15.13 7.74
C HIS A 153 -4.89 -14.43 7.15
N GLY A 154 -4.99 -13.12 7.32
CA GLY A 154 -6.04 -12.31 6.72
C GLY A 154 -6.04 -12.34 5.19
N VAL A 155 -4.86 -12.31 4.57
CA VAL A 155 -4.71 -12.43 3.11
C VAL A 155 -5.16 -13.80 2.63
N PHE A 156 -4.72 -14.88 3.28
CA PHE A 156 -5.14 -16.25 2.93
C PHE A 156 -6.66 -16.42 3.02
N LYS A 157 -7.30 -15.95 4.09
CA LYS A 157 -8.76 -15.96 4.21
C LYS A 157 -9.45 -15.18 3.07
N LYS A 158 -8.88 -14.06 2.68
CA LYS A 158 -9.45 -13.25 1.60
C LYS A 158 -9.30 -13.92 0.23
N VAL A 159 -8.20 -14.62 -0.02
CA VAL A 159 -7.90 -15.26 -1.31
C VAL A 159 -8.67 -16.56 -1.47
N PHE A 160 -8.71 -17.39 -0.43
CA PHE A 160 -9.30 -18.74 -0.50
C PHE A 160 -10.75 -18.82 0.01
N GLY A 161 -11.26 -17.77 0.64
CA GLY A 161 -12.58 -17.75 1.26
C GLY A 161 -12.54 -18.12 2.75
N VAL A 162 -13.35 -17.44 3.54
CA VAL A 162 -13.40 -17.64 5.01
C VAL A 162 -13.93 -19.03 5.35
N GLU A 163 -14.81 -19.56 4.52
CA GLU A 163 -15.48 -20.86 4.66
C GLU A 163 -14.51 -22.05 4.51
N VAL A 164 -13.37 -21.84 3.85
CA VAL A 164 -12.34 -22.89 3.69
C VAL A 164 -11.53 -23.08 4.97
N PHE A 165 -11.46 -22.04 5.81
CA PHE A 165 -10.63 -22.06 7.01
C PHE A 165 -11.38 -22.61 8.22
N SER A 166 -11.12 -23.86 8.57
CA SER A 166 -11.50 -24.40 9.88
C SER A 166 -10.63 -23.79 10.98
N GLY A 167 -11.14 -23.77 12.21
CA GLY A 167 -10.32 -23.30 13.35
C GLY A 167 -9.02 -24.11 13.52
N ARG A 168 -9.03 -25.38 13.11
CA ARG A 168 -7.85 -26.26 13.12
C ARG A 168 -6.83 -25.83 12.07
N MET A 169 -7.27 -25.59 10.83
CA MET A 169 -6.41 -25.10 9.76
C MET A 169 -5.77 -23.76 10.15
N GLU A 170 -6.54 -22.85 10.73
CA GLU A 170 -6.04 -21.58 11.22
C GLU A 170 -4.94 -21.74 12.27
N TYR A 171 -5.15 -22.64 13.22
CA TYR A 171 -4.20 -22.91 14.28
C TYR A 171 -2.89 -23.50 13.76
N ILE A 172 -2.97 -24.48 12.86
CA ILE A 172 -1.79 -25.08 12.21
C ILE A 172 -1.06 -24.03 11.35
N LEU A 173 -1.78 -23.27 10.54
CA LEU A 173 -1.20 -22.26 9.66
C LEU A 173 -0.49 -21.15 10.44
N ASN A 174 -1.11 -20.69 11.53
CA ASN A 174 -0.51 -19.65 12.38
C ASN A 174 0.81 -20.12 13.01
N ASN A 175 0.83 -21.32 13.58
CA ASN A 175 2.05 -21.91 14.16
C ASN A 175 3.11 -22.19 13.08
N THR A 176 2.69 -22.52 11.85
CA THR A 176 3.60 -22.70 10.72
C THR A 176 4.26 -21.38 10.33
N ILE A 177 3.49 -20.33 10.17
CA ILE A 177 4.02 -19.01 9.80
C ILE A 177 4.96 -18.48 10.90
N LEU A 178 4.57 -18.57 12.17
CA LEU A 178 5.41 -18.14 13.28
C LEU A 178 6.74 -18.89 13.34
N ALA A 179 6.72 -20.22 13.15
CA ALA A 179 7.94 -21.03 13.10
C ALA A 179 8.85 -20.61 11.93
N LEU A 180 8.28 -20.39 10.76
CA LEU A 180 9.03 -19.97 9.58
C LEU A 180 9.61 -18.56 9.72
N LEU A 181 8.95 -17.64 10.41
CA LEU A 181 9.47 -16.30 10.69
C LEU A 181 10.71 -16.30 11.60
N GLU A 182 10.99 -17.43 12.25
CA GLU A 182 12.21 -17.64 13.03
C GLU A 182 13.32 -18.35 12.25
N TYR A 183 12.99 -18.92 11.10
CA TYR A 183 13.93 -19.67 10.28
C TYR A 183 14.59 -18.76 9.23
N PRO A 184 15.92 -18.75 9.14
CA PRO A 184 16.63 -17.93 8.14
C PRO A 184 16.17 -18.29 6.71
N ASP A 185 16.03 -17.26 5.87
CA ASP A 185 15.68 -17.39 4.46
C ASP A 185 14.35 -18.13 4.19
N ALA A 186 13.46 -18.16 5.18
CA ALA A 186 12.14 -18.73 5.01
C ALA A 186 11.32 -17.96 3.98
N THR A 187 10.48 -18.67 3.26
CA THR A 187 9.51 -18.11 2.30
C THR A 187 8.14 -18.74 2.52
N LEU A 188 7.09 -18.18 1.90
CA LEU A 188 5.75 -18.77 1.92
C LEU A 188 5.72 -20.21 1.39
N LEU A 189 6.63 -20.58 0.49
CA LEU A 189 6.76 -21.96 0.02
C LEU A 189 7.18 -22.95 1.13
N GLY A 190 7.75 -22.44 2.20
CA GLY A 190 8.08 -23.20 3.40
C GLY A 190 6.86 -23.77 4.10
N ILE A 191 5.67 -23.15 3.95
CA ILE A 191 4.42 -23.62 4.59
C ILE A 191 4.13 -25.06 4.18
N ASN A 192 4.09 -25.35 2.88
CA ASN A 192 3.83 -26.69 2.39
C ASN A 192 4.93 -27.68 2.80
N LYS A 193 6.20 -27.24 2.82
CA LYS A 193 7.33 -28.08 3.26
C LYS A 193 7.23 -28.40 4.73
N MET A 194 6.80 -27.47 5.57
CA MET A 194 6.58 -27.71 7.01
C MET A 194 5.55 -28.82 7.26
N LEU A 195 4.50 -28.88 6.43
CA LEU A 195 3.43 -29.87 6.60
C LEU A 195 3.80 -31.24 6.01
N SER A 196 4.47 -31.27 4.85
CA SER A 196 4.72 -32.49 4.08
C SER A 196 6.10 -33.12 4.29
N ASN A 197 7.11 -32.34 4.65
CA ASN A 197 8.49 -32.82 4.73
C ASN A 197 9.01 -32.78 6.18
N LYS A 198 9.18 -33.97 6.77
CA LYS A 198 9.61 -34.12 8.15
C LYS A 198 11.02 -33.54 8.40
N GLU A 199 11.95 -33.79 7.50
CA GLU A 199 13.34 -33.36 7.67
C GLU A 199 13.44 -31.81 7.62
N TYR A 200 12.69 -31.17 6.71
CA TYR A 200 12.61 -29.71 6.65
C TYR A 200 11.99 -29.13 7.93
N ARG A 201 10.89 -29.75 8.39
CA ARG A 201 10.20 -29.35 9.62
C ARG A 201 11.13 -29.42 10.84
N GLU A 202 11.88 -30.49 11.00
CA GLU A 202 12.85 -30.66 12.10
C GLU A 202 13.92 -29.57 12.07
N LYS A 203 14.44 -29.20 10.90
CA LYS A 203 15.39 -28.09 10.74
C LYS A 203 14.78 -26.75 11.15
N VAL A 204 13.56 -26.47 10.76
CA VAL A 204 12.87 -25.23 11.13
C VAL A 204 12.62 -25.17 12.63
N VAL A 205 12.04 -26.25 13.21
CA VAL A 205 11.69 -26.32 14.63
C VAL A 205 12.93 -26.20 15.54
N ALA A 206 14.07 -26.69 15.10
CA ALA A 206 15.35 -26.51 15.82
C ALA A 206 15.73 -25.04 15.99
N ASN A 207 15.30 -24.15 15.08
CA ASN A 207 15.58 -22.70 15.14
C ASN A 207 14.51 -21.93 15.93
N VAL A 208 13.36 -22.54 16.23
CA VAL A 208 12.26 -21.86 16.94
C VAL A 208 12.65 -21.60 18.38
N LYS A 209 12.59 -20.33 18.77
CA LYS A 209 12.87 -19.83 20.13
C LYS A 209 11.62 -19.64 20.96
N ASP A 210 10.49 -19.31 20.32
CA ASP A 210 9.21 -19.18 21.01
C ASP A 210 8.78 -20.54 21.60
N PRO A 211 8.66 -20.65 22.94
CA PRO A 211 8.36 -21.93 23.59
C PRO A 211 6.96 -22.45 23.23
N ILE A 212 5.99 -21.59 22.95
CA ILE A 212 4.61 -21.99 22.61
C ILE A 212 4.60 -22.59 21.21
N VAL A 213 5.21 -21.92 20.25
CA VAL A 213 5.33 -22.39 18.87
C VAL A 213 6.13 -23.69 18.82
N LYS A 214 7.21 -23.77 19.61
CA LYS A 214 8.03 -25.00 19.70
C LYS A 214 7.24 -26.19 20.28
N SER A 215 6.51 -25.97 21.38
CA SER A 215 5.68 -27.00 22.00
C SER A 215 4.60 -27.48 21.04
N PHE A 216 3.97 -26.60 20.27
CA PHE A 216 3.02 -27.04 19.24
C PHE A 216 3.63 -28.10 18.30
N TRP A 217 4.83 -27.81 17.76
CA TRP A 217 5.46 -28.71 16.78
C TRP A 217 5.97 -30.02 17.40
N VAL A 218 6.51 -29.95 18.61
CA VAL A 218 7.12 -31.11 19.30
C VAL A 218 6.09 -31.98 19.99
N ASP A 219 5.11 -31.37 20.68
CA ASP A 219 4.22 -32.07 21.58
C ASP A 219 2.84 -32.36 20.98
N GLU A 220 2.33 -31.48 20.12
CA GLU A 220 1.01 -31.60 19.52
C GLU A 220 1.06 -32.17 18.11
N PHE A 221 1.71 -31.46 17.19
CA PHE A 221 1.76 -31.79 15.75
C PHE A 221 2.37 -33.18 15.52
N ALA A 222 3.35 -33.55 16.32
CA ALA A 222 3.99 -34.90 16.25
C ALA A 222 3.00 -36.05 16.52
N LYS A 223 1.87 -35.78 17.16
CA LYS A 223 0.81 -36.76 17.46
C LYS A 223 -0.33 -36.77 16.44
N TYR A 224 -0.31 -35.83 15.47
CA TYR A 224 -1.37 -35.77 14.48
C TYR A 224 -1.27 -36.94 13.51
N THR A 225 -2.41 -37.62 13.31
CA THR A 225 -2.53 -38.71 12.36
C THR A 225 -2.79 -38.20 10.96
N ASP A 226 -2.49 -38.99 9.93
CA ASP A 226 -2.78 -38.66 8.53
C ASP A 226 -4.26 -38.30 8.32
N ARG A 227 -5.17 -39.00 8.99
CA ARG A 227 -6.61 -38.70 8.96
C ARG A 227 -6.91 -37.32 9.52
N TYR A 228 -6.27 -36.96 10.63
CA TYR A 228 -6.44 -35.65 11.27
C TYR A 228 -5.95 -34.53 10.36
N MET A 229 -4.86 -34.77 9.63
CA MET A 229 -4.30 -33.79 8.65
C MET A 229 -5.13 -33.66 7.39
N GLN A 230 -5.83 -34.71 6.95
CA GLN A 230 -6.73 -34.66 5.79
C GLN A 230 -8.03 -33.89 6.07
N GLU A 231 -8.43 -33.76 7.30
CA GLU A 231 -9.61 -33.04 7.75
C GLU A 231 -9.28 -31.55 8.14
N ALA A 232 -8.02 -31.20 8.15
CA ALA A 232 -7.52 -29.87 8.50
C ALA A 232 -7.30 -29.01 7.25
#